data_fe9e37f5382ec8b666a0c40a96081cd3
#
_entry.id   fe9e37f5382ec8b666a0c40a96081cd3
#
_cell.length_a   1.000
_cell.length_b   1.000
_cell.length_c   1.000
_cell.angle_alpha   90.00
_cell.angle_beta   90.00
_cell.angle_gamma   90.00
#
_symmetry.space_group_name_H-M   'P 1'
#
loop_
_entity.id
_entity.type
_entity.pdbx_description
1 polymer ?
#
loop_
_entity_poly.entity_id
_entity_poly.type
_entity_poly.pdbx_seq_one_letter_code
_entity_poly.pdbx_strand_id
1 'polypeptide(L)'
;MCEFNIQEIELFNYRQFEDKKFVLNSRMNVFAGKNGSGKTTVLEAANVVLGAYLAAFKTYVPSRFVFNIKSTDARRKTQISDDSRILTAGPCKVSCKAAWNIDYESIGFQRVLLKQDGRTKFGGKNPMQQTVIEWESKIANADHSDEEVILPLVLYLSSARLWKDGNKRTVKTGVLSRTDAYSHCLDAQHGLDIAFRYIDTLKAVAVEENDGKIFPAYEVILWAVNEAFRDELKSGEKIIFSTKYEDDIIALKTSEGTVLPFQMLSDG
;
A
#
# COMPACT_ATOMS: atom_id res chain seq x y z
N MET A 1 3.87 5.33 -19.57
CA MET A 1 3.81 4.93 -18.13
C MET A 1 2.51 5.49 -17.59
N CYS A 2 1.68 4.67 -16.98
CA CYS A 2 0.44 5.18 -16.38
C CYS A 2 0.79 5.85 -15.04
N GLU A 3 0.35 7.08 -14.86
CA GLU A 3 0.57 7.84 -13.63
C GLU A 3 -0.76 8.10 -12.92
N PHE A 4 -0.72 8.01 -11.60
CA PHE A 4 -1.81 8.43 -10.74
C PHE A 4 -1.27 9.53 -9.81
N ASN A 5 -1.62 10.76 -10.12
CA ASN A 5 -1.10 11.92 -9.41
C ASN A 5 -2.24 12.66 -8.70
N ILE A 6 -2.25 12.59 -7.38
CA ILE A 6 -3.22 13.27 -6.54
C ILE A 6 -2.89 14.76 -6.52
N GLN A 7 -3.77 15.58 -7.07
CA GLN A 7 -3.63 17.05 -7.13
C GLN A 7 -4.29 17.76 -5.96
N GLU A 8 -5.41 17.19 -5.47
CA GLU A 8 -6.22 17.81 -4.43
C GLU A 8 -6.94 16.77 -3.59
N ILE A 9 -6.95 16.97 -2.29
CA ILE A 9 -7.76 16.20 -1.34
C ILE A 9 -8.63 17.16 -0.55
N GLU A 10 -9.94 16.93 -0.52
CA GLU A 10 -10.89 17.64 0.33
C GLU A 10 -11.46 16.69 1.39
N LEU A 11 -11.42 17.13 2.62
CA LEU A 11 -11.90 16.42 3.79
C LEU A 11 -13.15 17.09 4.35
N PHE A 12 -14.25 16.37 4.43
CA PHE A 12 -15.48 16.86 5.04
C PHE A 12 -15.92 15.94 6.17
N ASN A 13 -16.05 16.50 7.39
CA ASN A 13 -16.34 15.75 8.62
C ASN A 13 -15.41 14.54 8.83
N TYR A 14 -14.14 14.69 8.49
CA TYR A 14 -13.13 13.63 8.57
C TYR A 14 -12.19 13.91 9.76
N ARG A 15 -12.28 13.10 10.80
CA ARG A 15 -11.54 13.24 12.07
C ARG A 15 -11.64 14.67 12.64
N GLN A 16 -10.52 15.39 12.80
CA GLN A 16 -10.52 16.77 13.30
C GLN A 16 -10.97 17.81 12.28
N PHE A 17 -11.02 17.47 10.99
CA PHE A 17 -11.36 18.42 9.94
C PHE A 17 -12.86 18.48 9.69
N GLU A 18 -13.44 19.66 9.80
CA GLU A 18 -14.84 19.91 9.45
C GLU A 18 -15.01 20.06 7.95
N ASP A 19 -14.22 20.96 7.39
CA ASP A 19 -14.07 21.19 5.96
C ASP A 19 -12.65 21.70 5.69
N LYS A 20 -11.87 20.92 4.97
CA LYS A 20 -10.48 21.27 4.69
C LYS A 20 -10.04 20.73 3.35
N LYS A 21 -9.43 21.62 2.58
CA LYS A 21 -8.85 21.33 1.28
C LYS A 21 -7.33 21.40 1.34
N PHE A 22 -6.68 20.43 0.70
CA PHE A 22 -5.23 20.34 0.52
C PHE A 22 -4.92 20.26 -0.96
N VAL A 23 -4.12 21.21 -1.46
CA VAL A 23 -3.56 21.17 -2.80
C VAL A 23 -2.18 20.54 -2.70
N LEU A 24 -1.92 19.55 -3.53
CA LEU A 24 -0.72 18.74 -3.49
C LEU A 24 0.17 19.01 -4.69
N ASN A 25 1.49 18.91 -4.46
CA ASN A 25 2.47 18.93 -5.51
C ASN A 25 2.55 17.55 -6.19
N SER A 26 2.89 17.54 -7.47
CA SER A 26 2.95 16.31 -8.28
C SER A 26 4.06 15.34 -7.90
N ARG A 27 5.11 15.79 -7.21
CA ARG A 27 6.28 14.94 -6.89
C ARG A 27 6.38 14.64 -5.40
N MET A 28 6.51 15.69 -4.59
CA MET A 28 6.77 15.53 -3.16
C MET A 28 5.92 16.50 -2.35
N ASN A 29 5.33 16.00 -1.26
CA ASN A 29 4.57 16.79 -0.30
C ASN A 29 5.07 16.45 1.10
N VAL A 30 5.44 17.48 1.86
CA VAL A 30 5.92 17.34 3.23
C VAL A 30 4.94 18.01 4.18
N PHE A 31 4.40 17.22 5.11
CA PHE A 31 3.50 17.72 6.15
C PHE A 31 4.25 17.86 7.47
N ALA A 32 4.50 19.10 7.89
CA ALA A 32 5.13 19.44 9.16
C ALA A 32 4.12 20.07 10.13
N GLY A 33 4.32 19.89 11.43
CA GLY A 33 3.46 20.45 12.46
C GLY A 33 3.53 19.69 13.78
N LYS A 34 2.91 20.24 14.81
CA LYS A 34 2.85 19.65 16.16
C LYS A 34 2.09 18.31 16.16
N ASN A 35 2.28 17.52 17.23
CA ASN A 35 1.47 16.32 17.42
C ASN A 35 -0.03 16.67 17.49
N GLY A 36 -0.88 15.86 16.87
CA GLY A 36 -2.31 16.14 16.80
C GLY A 36 -2.74 17.13 15.71
N SER A 37 -1.81 17.76 14.96
CA SER A 37 -2.18 18.72 13.90
C SER A 37 -2.83 18.12 12.66
N GLY A 38 -2.90 16.80 12.56
CA GLY A 38 -3.58 16.12 11.45
C GLY A 38 -2.69 15.62 10.31
N LYS A 39 -1.37 15.62 10.47
CA LYS A 39 -0.44 15.10 9.45
C LYS A 39 -0.78 13.68 9.00
N THR A 40 -0.90 12.77 9.95
CA THR A 40 -1.29 11.37 9.69
C THR A 40 -2.70 11.28 9.11
N THR A 41 -3.61 12.17 9.54
CA THR A 41 -4.97 12.22 9.00
C THR A 41 -5.00 12.50 7.49
N VAL A 42 -4.15 13.41 7.01
CA VAL A 42 -4.04 13.71 5.57
C VAL A 42 -3.45 12.53 4.82
N LEU A 43 -2.42 11.87 5.36
CA LEU A 43 -1.83 10.67 4.75
C LEU A 43 -2.82 9.49 4.69
N GLU A 44 -3.61 9.28 5.74
CA GLU A 44 -4.65 8.25 5.72
C GLU A 44 -5.82 8.60 4.81
N ALA A 45 -6.14 9.88 4.64
CA ALA A 45 -7.09 10.31 3.63
C ALA A 45 -6.56 10.03 2.20
N ALA A 46 -5.27 10.22 1.96
CA ALA A 46 -4.64 9.81 0.70
C ALA A 46 -4.77 8.29 0.48
N ASN A 47 -4.66 7.48 1.54
CA ASN A 47 -4.93 6.03 1.45
C ASN A 47 -6.38 5.70 1.09
N VAL A 48 -7.36 6.47 1.58
CA VAL A 48 -8.75 6.33 1.16
C VAL A 48 -8.91 6.62 -0.34
N VAL A 49 -8.17 7.60 -0.85
CA VAL A 49 -8.10 7.92 -2.29
C VAL A 49 -7.47 6.78 -3.07
N LEU A 50 -6.31 6.28 -2.64
CA LEU A 50 -5.63 5.13 -3.27
C LEU A 50 -6.48 3.85 -3.16
N GLY A 51 -7.25 3.70 -2.09
CA GLY A 51 -8.23 2.63 -1.96
C GLY A 51 -9.31 2.66 -3.05
N ALA A 52 -9.61 3.82 -3.62
CA ALA A 52 -10.52 3.93 -4.77
C ALA A 52 -9.93 3.30 -6.03
N TYR A 53 -8.62 3.45 -6.25
CA TYR A 53 -7.89 2.78 -7.32
C TYR A 53 -7.93 1.26 -7.13
N LEU A 54 -7.58 0.77 -5.95
CA LEU A 54 -7.62 -0.67 -5.66
C LEU A 54 -9.04 -1.25 -5.78
N ALA A 55 -10.07 -0.48 -5.43
CA ALA A 55 -11.47 -0.89 -5.57
C ALA A 55 -11.95 -0.98 -7.04
N ALA A 56 -11.17 -0.47 -7.99
CA ALA A 56 -11.45 -0.60 -9.42
C ALA A 56 -11.14 -2.03 -9.92
N PHE A 57 -10.16 -2.70 -9.33
CA PHE A 57 -9.87 -4.12 -9.60
C PHE A 57 -10.98 -4.98 -9.02
N LYS A 58 -11.58 -5.83 -9.85
CA LYS A 58 -12.66 -6.72 -9.41
C LYS A 58 -12.21 -8.15 -9.26
N THR A 59 -11.29 -8.58 -10.11
CA THR A 59 -10.86 -9.97 -10.21
C THR A 59 -9.65 -10.26 -9.33
N TYR A 60 -8.66 -9.36 -9.35
CA TYR A 60 -7.35 -9.65 -8.79
C TYR A 60 -7.08 -9.02 -7.42
N VAL A 61 -7.79 -7.94 -7.04
CA VAL A 61 -7.58 -7.30 -5.74
C VAL A 61 -8.79 -7.52 -4.84
N PRO A 62 -8.70 -8.40 -3.83
CA PRO A 62 -9.78 -8.63 -2.88
C PRO A 62 -10.20 -7.35 -2.15
N SER A 63 -11.49 -7.15 -1.99
CA SER A 63 -12.07 -5.94 -1.35
C SER A 63 -11.56 -5.67 0.07
N ARG A 64 -11.03 -6.70 0.77
CA ARG A 64 -10.41 -6.56 2.11
C ARG A 64 -9.13 -5.72 2.10
N PHE A 65 -8.46 -5.58 0.95
CA PHE A 65 -7.25 -4.77 0.80
C PHE A 65 -7.55 -3.32 0.42
N VAL A 66 -8.81 -3.01 0.13
CA VAL A 66 -9.24 -1.65 -0.17
C VAL A 66 -9.29 -0.85 1.11
N PHE A 67 -8.50 0.22 1.19
CA PHE A 67 -8.56 1.13 2.33
C PHE A 67 -9.84 1.98 2.26
N ASN A 68 -10.60 1.98 3.33
CA ASN A 68 -11.92 2.60 3.41
C ASN A 68 -11.99 3.60 4.57
N ILE A 69 -12.93 4.53 4.52
CA ILE A 69 -13.26 5.38 5.66
C ILE A 69 -13.82 4.49 6.77
N LYS A 70 -13.21 4.52 7.94
CA LYS A 70 -13.66 3.78 9.12
C LYS A 70 -14.70 4.59 9.88
N SER A 71 -15.53 3.94 10.68
CA SER A 71 -16.49 4.62 11.57
C SER A 71 -15.80 5.58 12.55
N THR A 72 -14.56 5.24 12.94
CA THR A 72 -13.72 6.08 13.81
C THR A 72 -13.18 7.33 13.12
N ASP A 73 -13.22 7.40 11.80
CA ASP A 73 -12.76 8.56 11.04
C ASP A 73 -13.84 9.64 10.92
N ALA A 74 -15.10 9.29 11.18
CA ALA A 74 -16.19 10.27 11.16
C ALA A 74 -16.04 11.26 12.33
N ARG A 75 -16.08 12.55 12.01
CA ARG A 75 -16.00 13.62 13.02
C ARG A 75 -17.13 13.50 14.02
N ARG A 76 -16.79 13.59 15.28
CA ARG A 76 -17.76 13.54 16.39
C ARG A 76 -18.06 14.95 16.86
N LYS A 77 -19.33 15.25 17.06
CA LYS A 77 -19.80 16.47 17.74
C LYS A 77 -20.41 16.06 19.08
N THR A 78 -19.99 16.72 20.15
CA THR A 78 -20.69 16.59 21.43
C THR A 78 -21.94 17.45 21.36
N GLN A 79 -23.10 16.83 21.36
CA GLN A 79 -24.37 17.57 21.53
C GLN A 79 -24.71 17.57 23.02
N ILE A 80 -24.68 18.74 23.62
CA ILE A 80 -25.10 18.92 24.99
C ILE A 80 -26.65 18.92 24.96
N SER A 81 -27.23 17.77 25.12
CA SER A 81 -28.64 17.57 25.45
C SER A 81 -28.68 16.82 26.77
N ASP A 82 -29.83 16.74 27.43
CA ASP A 82 -29.99 16.06 28.71
C ASP A 82 -29.43 14.63 28.76
N ASP A 83 -29.27 14.01 27.61
CA ASP A 83 -28.68 12.65 27.43
C ASP A 83 -27.20 12.59 27.12
N SER A 84 -26.46 13.70 27.01
CA SER A 84 -25.00 13.80 26.73
C SER A 84 -24.50 12.83 25.64
N ARG A 85 -25.19 12.72 24.51
CA ARG A 85 -24.84 11.79 23.45
C ARG A 85 -23.75 12.35 22.54
N ILE A 86 -22.75 11.54 22.24
CA ILE A 86 -21.74 11.85 21.21
C ILE A 86 -22.34 11.43 19.85
N LEU A 87 -22.65 12.41 19.00
CA LEU A 87 -23.16 12.18 17.66
C LEU A 87 -22.06 12.40 16.63
N THR A 88 -22.15 11.68 15.52
CA THR A 88 -21.32 11.98 14.34
C THR A 88 -21.85 13.23 13.64
N ALA A 89 -20.95 14.02 13.07
CA ALA A 89 -21.26 15.32 12.44
C ALA A 89 -22.02 15.20 11.10
N GLY A 90 -22.57 14.04 10.75
CA GLY A 90 -23.19 13.76 9.46
C GLY A 90 -22.28 12.94 8.54
N PRO A 91 -22.49 12.93 7.23
CA PRO A 91 -21.69 12.14 6.31
C PRO A 91 -20.22 12.56 6.37
N CYS A 92 -19.33 11.56 6.42
CA CYS A 92 -17.89 11.75 6.33
C CYS A 92 -17.44 11.54 4.87
N LYS A 93 -16.69 12.49 4.29
CA LYS A 93 -16.31 12.45 2.88
C LYS A 93 -14.82 12.72 2.71
N VAL A 94 -14.23 12.02 1.77
CA VAL A 94 -12.92 12.30 1.21
C VAL A 94 -13.10 12.46 -0.29
N SER A 95 -12.91 13.69 -0.80
CA SER A 95 -12.95 14.01 -2.21
C SER A 95 -11.54 14.13 -2.76
N CYS A 96 -11.36 13.78 -4.03
CA CYS A 96 -10.07 13.82 -4.70
C CYS A 96 -10.23 14.43 -6.09
N LYS A 97 -9.24 15.25 -6.47
CA LYS A 97 -8.90 15.50 -7.87
C LYS A 97 -7.53 14.92 -8.15
N ALA A 98 -7.40 14.21 -9.24
CA ALA A 98 -6.16 13.58 -9.65
C ALA A 98 -5.98 13.66 -11.16
N ALA A 99 -4.73 13.66 -11.60
CA ALA A 99 -4.40 13.31 -12.97
C ALA A 99 -4.28 11.78 -13.07
N TRP A 100 -4.88 11.22 -14.09
CA TRP A 100 -4.98 9.79 -14.29
C TRP A 100 -4.59 9.40 -15.71
N ASN A 101 -3.92 8.24 -15.85
CA ASN A 101 -3.57 7.64 -17.11
C ASN A 101 -2.45 8.37 -17.89
N ILE A 102 -2.13 7.84 -19.08
CA ILE A 102 -1.06 8.32 -19.98
C ILE A 102 -1.33 9.75 -20.47
N ASP A 103 -2.60 10.08 -20.65
CA ASP A 103 -3.05 11.39 -21.19
C ASP A 103 -3.27 12.45 -20.10
N TYR A 104 -2.93 12.15 -18.83
CA TYR A 104 -3.12 13.06 -17.70
C TYR A 104 -4.55 13.61 -17.57
N GLU A 105 -5.54 12.78 -17.89
CA GLU A 105 -6.93 13.16 -17.70
C GLU A 105 -7.21 13.57 -16.26
N SER A 106 -7.86 14.71 -16.08
CA SER A 106 -8.28 15.17 -14.77
C SER A 106 -9.54 14.40 -14.36
N ILE A 107 -9.41 13.61 -13.32
CA ILE A 107 -10.52 12.88 -12.71
C ILE A 107 -10.88 13.46 -11.35
N GLY A 108 -12.17 13.42 -11.03
CA GLY A 108 -12.68 13.79 -9.71
C GLY A 108 -13.61 12.70 -9.18
N PHE A 109 -13.45 12.34 -7.91
CA PHE A 109 -14.32 11.37 -7.26
C PHE A 109 -14.41 11.61 -5.75
N GLN A 110 -15.37 10.96 -5.12
CA GLN A 110 -15.60 11.03 -3.68
C GLN A 110 -15.74 9.65 -3.08
N ARG A 111 -15.15 9.48 -1.89
CA ARG A 111 -15.41 8.37 -0.99
C ARG A 111 -16.27 8.89 0.16
N VAL A 112 -17.38 8.20 0.46
CA VAL A 112 -18.37 8.69 1.41
C VAL A 112 -18.76 7.59 2.38
N LEU A 113 -18.74 7.91 3.67
CA LEU A 113 -19.37 7.14 4.74
C LEU A 113 -20.61 7.90 5.20
N LEU A 114 -21.80 7.40 4.83
CA LEU A 114 -23.07 8.08 5.10
C LEU A 114 -23.53 7.93 6.55
N LYS A 115 -23.26 6.76 7.14
CA LYS A 115 -23.67 6.41 8.52
C LYS A 115 -22.50 5.74 9.23
N GLN A 116 -22.41 5.88 10.53
CA GLN A 116 -21.31 5.35 11.34
C GLN A 116 -21.10 3.84 11.17
N ASP A 117 -22.19 3.07 11.09
CA ASP A 117 -22.14 1.61 10.91
C ASP A 117 -22.23 1.18 9.43
N GLY A 118 -22.08 2.16 8.52
CA GLY A 118 -22.18 1.94 7.09
C GLY A 118 -20.85 1.50 6.48
N ARG A 119 -20.94 1.15 5.19
CA ARG A 119 -19.76 0.91 4.36
C ARG A 119 -19.42 2.18 3.56
N THR A 120 -18.14 2.41 3.33
CA THR A 120 -17.68 3.46 2.42
C THR A 120 -18.19 3.19 1.00
N LYS A 121 -18.78 4.19 0.39
CA LYS A 121 -19.30 4.14 -0.98
C LYS A 121 -18.57 5.18 -1.84
N PHE A 122 -18.68 5.03 -3.16
CA PHE A 122 -18.39 6.12 -4.08
C PHE A 122 -19.55 7.12 -4.06
N GLY A 123 -19.24 8.41 -4.13
CA GLY A 123 -20.22 9.48 -4.36
C GLY A 123 -20.65 9.60 -5.85
N GLY A 124 -20.54 8.52 -6.60
CA GLY A 124 -20.79 8.39 -8.03
C GLY A 124 -20.16 7.13 -8.58
N LYS A 125 -19.85 7.09 -9.88
CA LYS A 125 -19.08 6.00 -10.48
C LYS A 125 -17.60 6.16 -10.12
N ASN A 126 -16.88 5.03 -10.05
CA ASN A 126 -15.42 5.05 -9.96
C ASN A 126 -14.84 5.39 -11.35
N PRO A 127 -14.20 6.55 -11.54
CA PRO A 127 -13.74 6.97 -12.87
C PRO A 127 -12.61 6.09 -13.42
N MET A 128 -11.87 5.39 -12.54
CA MET A 128 -10.76 4.52 -12.92
C MET A 128 -11.20 3.12 -13.36
N GLN A 129 -12.49 2.77 -13.16
CA GLN A 129 -12.97 1.41 -13.32
C GLN A 129 -12.80 0.88 -14.75
N GLN A 130 -13.08 1.70 -15.77
CA GLN A 130 -13.00 1.25 -17.15
C GLN A 130 -11.56 0.89 -17.55
N THR A 131 -10.62 1.77 -17.27
CA THR A 131 -9.19 1.54 -17.54
C THR A 131 -8.65 0.30 -16.83
N VAL A 132 -9.05 0.13 -15.56
CA VAL A 132 -8.59 -1.03 -14.77
C VAL A 132 -9.17 -2.34 -15.32
N ILE A 133 -10.42 -2.36 -15.79
CA ILE A 133 -11.01 -3.54 -16.46
C ILE A 133 -10.22 -3.91 -17.72
N GLU A 134 -9.82 -2.93 -18.50
CA GLU A 134 -8.98 -3.14 -19.68
C GLU A 134 -7.62 -3.73 -19.31
N TRP A 135 -7.01 -3.24 -18.23
CA TRP A 135 -5.76 -3.82 -17.70
C TRP A 135 -5.94 -5.25 -17.19
N GLU A 136 -7.02 -5.53 -16.44
CA GLU A 136 -7.32 -6.89 -15.98
C GLU A 136 -7.47 -7.85 -17.18
N SER A 137 -8.13 -7.41 -18.25
CA SER A 137 -8.26 -8.19 -19.49
C SER A 137 -6.93 -8.43 -20.19
N LYS A 138 -6.06 -7.41 -20.26
CA LYS A 138 -4.72 -7.53 -20.82
C LYS A 138 -3.83 -8.47 -19.99
N ILE A 139 -3.89 -8.37 -18.66
CA ILE A 139 -3.14 -9.26 -17.76
C ILE A 139 -3.60 -10.70 -17.92
N ALA A 140 -4.91 -10.92 -18.03
CA ALA A 140 -5.46 -12.27 -18.23
C ALA A 140 -5.05 -12.92 -19.57
N ASN A 141 -4.79 -12.09 -20.59
CA ASN A 141 -4.39 -12.52 -21.92
C ASN A 141 -2.87 -12.40 -22.18
N ALA A 142 -2.07 -12.11 -21.14
CA ALA A 142 -0.63 -11.83 -21.28
C ALA A 142 0.17 -13.01 -21.87
N ASP A 143 -0.32 -14.26 -21.70
CA ASP A 143 0.28 -15.45 -22.32
C ASP A 143 0.12 -15.47 -23.85
N HIS A 144 -0.70 -14.57 -24.43
CA HIS A 144 -1.04 -14.51 -25.83
C HIS A 144 -0.76 -13.18 -26.52
N SER A 145 -0.25 -12.18 -25.77
CA SER A 145 0.06 -10.85 -26.31
C SER A 145 1.39 -10.32 -25.79
N ASP A 146 2.16 -9.68 -26.67
CA ASP A 146 3.41 -8.98 -26.34
C ASP A 146 3.16 -7.63 -25.61
N GLU A 147 1.89 -7.30 -25.32
CA GLU A 147 1.53 -6.05 -24.64
C GLU A 147 1.81 -6.11 -23.13
N GLU A 148 2.84 -5.42 -22.69
CA GLU A 148 3.17 -5.31 -21.28
C GLU A 148 2.30 -4.24 -20.59
N VAL A 149 1.53 -4.63 -19.58
CA VAL A 149 0.79 -3.71 -18.71
C VAL A 149 1.68 -3.31 -17.55
N ILE A 150 2.07 -2.03 -17.51
CA ILE A 150 2.81 -1.45 -16.39
C ILE A 150 1.80 -0.87 -15.40
N LEU A 151 1.71 -1.48 -14.23
CA LEU A 151 0.82 -1.04 -13.17
C LEU A 151 1.52 0.00 -12.27
N PRO A 152 0.81 1.06 -11.80
CA PRO A 152 1.36 2.02 -10.85
C PRO A 152 1.84 1.36 -9.57
N LEU A 153 3.01 1.75 -9.08
CA LEU A 153 3.48 1.33 -7.76
C LEU A 153 2.74 2.13 -6.68
N VAL A 154 2.08 1.41 -5.78
CA VAL A 154 1.36 2.00 -4.64
C VAL A 154 1.92 1.41 -3.35
N LEU A 155 2.38 2.27 -2.45
CA LEU A 155 2.93 1.85 -1.17
C LEU A 155 2.62 2.88 -0.08
N TYR A 156 2.10 2.41 1.06
CA TYR A 156 1.91 3.19 2.27
C TYR A 156 2.77 2.66 3.41
N LEU A 157 3.63 3.51 3.93
CA LEU A 157 4.49 3.20 5.08
C LEU A 157 4.03 4.04 6.28
N SER A 158 3.32 3.42 7.22
CA SER A 158 2.92 4.08 8.46
C SER A 158 3.91 3.82 9.60
N SER A 159 3.80 4.61 10.68
CA SER A 159 4.54 4.33 11.93
C SER A 159 4.18 2.97 12.55
N ALA A 160 2.99 2.45 12.28
CA ALA A 160 2.54 1.15 12.76
C ALA A 160 3.34 -0.03 12.18
N ARG A 161 4.13 0.18 11.10
CA ARG A 161 5.01 -0.86 10.53
C ARG A 161 6.05 -1.41 11.52
N LEU A 162 6.37 -0.64 12.55
CA LEU A 162 7.33 -1.04 13.60
C LEU A 162 6.68 -1.91 14.67
N TRP A 163 5.35 -2.00 14.71
CA TRP A 163 4.63 -2.77 15.70
C TRP A 163 4.29 -4.14 15.13
N LYS A 164 4.88 -5.18 15.68
CA LYS A 164 4.54 -6.57 15.31
C LYS A 164 3.18 -6.93 15.92
N ASP A 165 2.19 -7.18 15.07
CA ASP A 165 1.06 -8.02 15.46
C ASP A 165 1.53 -9.47 15.47
N GLY A 166 1.49 -10.10 16.66
CA GLY A 166 1.93 -11.48 16.87
C GLY A 166 1.07 -12.56 16.18
N ASN A 167 0.17 -12.18 15.30
CA ASN A 167 -0.65 -13.11 14.54
C ASN A 167 0.05 -13.50 13.22
N LYS A 168 0.74 -14.65 13.25
CA LYS A 168 1.15 -15.35 12.02
C LYS A 168 -0.11 -15.69 11.23
N ARG A 169 -0.42 -14.92 10.18
CA ARG A 169 -1.46 -15.29 9.23
C ARG A 169 -0.84 -16.21 8.19
N THR A 170 -1.33 -17.43 8.12
CA THR A 170 -1.01 -18.37 7.04
C THR A 170 -1.43 -17.75 5.71
N VAL A 171 -0.45 -17.38 4.92
CA VAL A 171 -0.68 -16.90 3.56
C VAL A 171 -0.95 -18.13 2.68
N LYS A 172 -2.08 -18.11 1.95
CA LYS A 172 -2.42 -19.22 1.04
C LYS A 172 -1.34 -19.34 -0.05
N THR A 173 -0.82 -20.54 -0.21
CA THR A 173 0.04 -20.88 -1.35
C THR A 173 -0.79 -20.86 -2.64
N GLY A 174 -0.33 -20.15 -3.66
CA GLY A 174 -0.96 -20.06 -4.98
C GLY A 174 -0.02 -19.37 -5.97
N VAL A 175 -0.33 -19.48 -7.25
CA VAL A 175 0.40 -18.76 -8.30
C VAL A 175 0.34 -17.27 -8.03
N LEU A 176 1.49 -16.61 -8.05
CA LEU A 176 1.60 -15.17 -7.83
C LEU A 176 1.18 -14.43 -9.10
N SER A 177 0.35 -13.42 -8.93
CA SER A 177 -0.12 -12.52 -9.98
C SER A 177 0.59 -11.17 -9.88
N ARG A 178 0.68 -10.43 -10.99
CA ARG A 178 1.21 -9.04 -10.99
C ARG A 178 0.48 -8.12 -10.02
N THR A 179 -0.78 -8.40 -9.71
CA THR A 179 -1.60 -7.62 -8.78
C THR A 179 -1.44 -8.03 -7.32
N ASP A 180 -0.69 -9.10 -7.03
CA ASP A 180 -0.40 -9.50 -5.64
C ASP A 180 0.40 -8.44 -4.89
N ALA A 181 1.18 -7.61 -5.60
CA ALA A 181 1.86 -6.46 -5.03
C ALA A 181 0.89 -5.42 -4.40
N TYR A 182 -0.38 -5.41 -4.82
CA TYR A 182 -1.41 -4.56 -4.21
C TYR A 182 -2.03 -5.15 -2.94
N SER A 183 -1.81 -6.43 -2.69
CA SER A 183 -2.21 -7.04 -1.45
C SER A 183 -1.42 -6.41 -0.30
N HIS A 184 -2.12 -5.75 0.62
CA HIS A 184 -1.51 -5.04 1.76
C HIS A 184 -0.64 -3.80 1.42
N CYS A 185 -0.58 -3.30 0.18
CA CYS A 185 0.21 -2.11 -0.16
C CYS A 185 -0.21 -0.85 0.62
N LEU A 186 -1.45 -0.80 1.11
CA LEU A 186 -1.99 0.25 1.98
C LEU A 186 -2.05 -0.16 3.47
N ASP A 187 -1.50 -1.33 3.81
CA ASP A 187 -1.48 -1.84 5.18
C ASP A 187 -0.03 -2.09 5.61
N ALA A 188 0.47 -1.24 6.47
CA ALA A 188 1.87 -1.24 6.88
C ALA A 188 2.32 -2.48 7.66
N GLN A 189 1.41 -3.33 8.14
CA GLN A 189 1.75 -4.43 9.05
C GLN A 189 1.98 -5.78 8.35
N HIS A 190 1.54 -5.95 7.10
CA HIS A 190 1.41 -7.27 6.47
C HIS A 190 2.21 -7.47 5.16
N GLY A 191 3.03 -6.49 4.73
CA GLY A 191 3.71 -6.56 3.42
C GLY A 191 4.85 -7.58 3.33
N LEU A 192 5.50 -7.90 4.45
CA LEU A 192 6.69 -8.77 4.44
C LEU A 192 6.39 -10.23 4.07
N ASP A 193 5.25 -10.78 4.53
CA ASP A 193 4.88 -12.16 4.24
C ASP A 193 4.71 -12.43 2.73
N ILE A 194 4.19 -11.43 2.00
CA ILE A 194 4.04 -11.52 0.55
C ILE A 194 5.40 -11.44 -0.15
N ALA A 195 6.27 -10.54 0.31
CA ALA A 195 7.61 -10.40 -0.24
C ALA A 195 8.43 -11.69 -0.06
N PHE A 196 8.39 -12.31 1.13
CA PHE A 196 9.05 -13.59 1.38
C PHE A 196 8.51 -14.69 0.46
N ARG A 197 7.19 -14.82 0.36
CA ARG A 197 6.59 -15.82 -0.53
C ARG A 197 7.00 -15.62 -2.00
N TYR A 198 7.04 -14.38 -2.46
CA TYR A 198 7.49 -14.08 -3.81
C TYR A 198 8.95 -14.51 -4.03
N ILE A 199 9.81 -14.18 -3.08
CA ILE A 199 11.23 -14.57 -3.12
C ILE A 199 11.38 -16.10 -3.12
N ASP A 200 10.61 -16.80 -2.29
CA ASP A 200 10.67 -18.27 -2.24
C ASP A 200 10.17 -18.91 -3.53
N THR A 201 9.12 -18.34 -4.15
CA THR A 201 8.66 -18.79 -5.46
C THR A 201 9.74 -18.60 -6.52
N LEU A 202 10.40 -17.42 -6.54
CA LEU A 202 11.50 -17.17 -7.48
C LEU A 202 12.68 -18.12 -7.28
N LYS A 203 12.99 -18.46 -6.02
CA LYS A 203 14.04 -19.45 -5.71
C LYS A 203 13.65 -20.86 -6.15
N ALA A 204 12.41 -21.27 -5.93
CA ALA A 204 11.92 -22.59 -6.34
C ALA A 204 11.98 -22.77 -7.86
N VAL A 205 11.48 -21.76 -8.61
CA VAL A 205 11.53 -21.77 -10.08
C VAL A 205 12.99 -21.79 -10.58
N ALA A 206 13.90 -21.08 -9.93
CA ALA A 206 15.32 -21.09 -10.30
C ALA A 206 15.97 -22.46 -10.14
N VAL A 207 15.54 -23.22 -9.12
CA VAL A 207 16.06 -24.58 -8.87
C VAL A 207 15.51 -25.58 -9.91
N GLU A 208 14.22 -25.45 -10.29
CA GLU A 208 13.56 -26.39 -11.20
C GLU A 208 13.94 -26.18 -12.68
N GLU A 209 14.11 -24.93 -13.13
CA GLU A 209 14.25 -24.61 -14.54
C GLU A 209 15.69 -24.37 -15.00
N ASN A 210 16.65 -24.19 -14.11
CA ASN A 210 17.91 -23.52 -14.51
C ASN A 210 19.22 -24.11 -13.96
N ASP A 211 19.34 -25.38 -13.69
CA ASP A 211 20.61 -26.00 -13.23
C ASP A 211 21.32 -25.21 -12.09
N GLY A 212 20.54 -24.60 -11.20
CA GLY A 212 21.06 -23.81 -10.08
C GLY A 212 21.47 -22.37 -10.39
N LYS A 213 21.17 -21.85 -11.59
CA LYS A 213 21.35 -20.43 -11.90
C LYS A 213 20.25 -19.60 -11.22
N ILE A 214 20.67 -18.59 -10.48
CA ILE A 214 19.78 -17.68 -9.79
C ILE A 214 18.91 -16.94 -10.81
N PHE A 215 17.59 -16.89 -10.58
CA PHE A 215 16.67 -16.20 -11.47
C PHE A 215 16.97 -14.69 -11.49
N PRO A 216 17.10 -14.05 -12.68
CA PRO A 216 17.50 -12.63 -12.76
C PRO A 216 16.64 -11.68 -11.91
N ALA A 217 15.34 -11.97 -11.77
CA ALA A 217 14.44 -11.17 -10.93
C ALA A 217 14.82 -11.20 -9.44
N TYR A 218 15.30 -12.32 -8.93
CA TYR A 218 15.79 -12.42 -7.55
C TYR A 218 17.04 -11.59 -7.33
N GLU A 219 17.98 -11.62 -8.29
CA GLU A 219 19.19 -10.81 -8.23
C GLU A 219 18.90 -9.32 -8.27
N VAL A 220 17.93 -8.89 -9.09
CA VAL A 220 17.49 -7.49 -9.16
C VAL A 220 16.89 -7.04 -7.83
N ILE A 221 16.04 -7.86 -7.18
CA ILE A 221 15.47 -7.55 -5.87
C ILE A 221 16.59 -7.41 -4.83
N LEU A 222 17.52 -8.38 -4.80
CA LEU A 222 18.62 -8.37 -3.84
C LEU A 222 19.53 -7.16 -4.05
N TRP A 223 19.83 -6.83 -5.29
CA TRP A 223 20.59 -5.63 -5.64
C TRP A 223 19.86 -4.36 -5.20
N ALA A 224 18.57 -4.21 -5.51
CA ALA A 224 17.79 -3.02 -5.18
C ALA A 224 17.73 -2.78 -3.66
N VAL A 225 17.55 -3.86 -2.87
CA VAL A 225 17.55 -3.76 -1.41
C VAL A 225 18.93 -3.35 -0.89
N ASN A 226 20.00 -3.97 -1.37
CA ASN A 226 21.37 -3.61 -0.95
C ASN A 226 21.75 -2.18 -1.37
N GLU A 227 21.30 -1.74 -2.54
CA GLU A 227 21.53 -0.36 -2.99
C GLU A 227 20.76 0.66 -2.14
N ALA A 228 19.55 0.34 -1.71
CA ALA A 228 18.76 1.20 -0.81
C ALA A 228 19.43 1.41 0.56
N PHE A 229 20.22 0.44 1.02
CA PHE A 229 20.92 0.51 2.30
C PHE A 229 22.44 0.70 2.15
N ARG A 230 22.90 1.08 0.96
CA ARG A 230 24.35 1.18 0.66
C ARG A 230 25.12 2.06 1.65
N ASP A 231 24.54 3.17 2.08
CA ASP A 231 25.19 4.15 2.96
C ASP A 231 25.26 3.70 4.41
N GLU A 232 24.40 2.75 4.81
CA GLU A 232 24.36 2.15 6.16
C GLU A 232 25.21 0.89 6.28
N LEU A 233 25.50 0.21 5.15
CA LEU A 233 26.26 -1.01 5.12
C LEU A 233 27.76 -0.74 5.15
N LYS A 234 28.50 -1.45 6.00
CA LYS A 234 29.97 -1.43 6.01
C LYS A 234 30.52 -2.22 4.83
N SER A 235 31.78 -1.99 4.50
CA SER A 235 32.47 -2.70 3.43
C SER A 235 32.41 -4.22 3.65
N GLY A 236 31.86 -4.94 2.67
CA GLY A 236 31.70 -6.39 2.71
C GLY A 236 30.43 -6.89 3.41
N GLU A 237 29.63 -6.00 3.99
CA GLU A 237 28.31 -6.34 4.51
C GLU A 237 27.26 -6.33 3.39
N LYS A 238 26.25 -7.20 3.53
CA LYS A 238 25.11 -7.24 2.61
C LYS A 238 23.84 -7.76 3.26
N ILE A 239 22.73 -7.25 2.78
CA ILE A 239 21.41 -7.77 3.14
C ILE A 239 21.14 -9.02 2.33
N ILE A 240 20.65 -10.05 2.98
CA ILE A 240 20.27 -11.33 2.38
C ILE A 240 18.87 -11.74 2.83
N PHE A 241 18.22 -12.55 2.01
CA PHE A 241 17.01 -13.26 2.39
C PHE A 241 17.39 -14.72 2.67
N SER A 242 17.16 -15.19 3.87
CA SER A 242 17.53 -16.52 4.30
C SER A 242 16.32 -17.34 4.71
N THR A 243 16.24 -18.56 4.18
CA THR A 243 15.22 -19.57 4.50
C THR A 243 15.82 -20.70 5.39
N LYS A 244 17.05 -20.55 5.86
CA LYS A 244 17.78 -21.58 6.63
C LYS A 244 17.40 -21.62 8.10
N TYR A 245 16.62 -20.68 8.58
CA TYR A 245 16.15 -20.60 9.95
C TYR A 245 14.67 -21.03 10.00
N GLU A 246 14.16 -21.36 11.18
CA GLU A 246 12.76 -21.81 11.38
C GLU A 246 11.72 -20.81 10.85
N ASP A 247 12.10 -19.53 10.73
CA ASP A 247 11.31 -18.48 10.07
C ASP A 247 12.14 -17.88 8.94
N ASP A 248 11.47 -17.55 7.80
CA ASP A 248 12.06 -16.75 6.74
C ASP A 248 12.46 -15.39 7.28
N ILE A 249 13.73 -15.04 7.12
CA ILE A 249 14.27 -13.80 7.68
C ILE A 249 15.00 -12.95 6.65
N ILE A 250 14.86 -11.63 6.83
CA ILE A 250 15.81 -10.67 6.28
C ILE A 250 16.96 -10.57 7.27
N ALA A 251 18.17 -10.68 6.79
CA ALA A 251 19.35 -10.70 7.63
C ALA A 251 20.49 -9.87 7.04
N LEU A 252 21.32 -9.33 7.91
CA LEU A 252 22.60 -8.75 7.56
C LEU A 252 23.65 -9.85 7.55
N LYS A 253 24.33 -10.04 6.44
CA LYS A 253 25.54 -10.87 6.36
C LYS A 253 26.77 -9.98 6.49
N THR A 254 27.56 -10.20 7.56
CA THR A 254 28.78 -9.43 7.79
C THR A 254 29.91 -9.86 6.84
N SER A 255 30.97 -9.08 6.77
CA SER A 255 32.19 -9.40 6.01
C SER A 255 32.86 -10.70 6.48
N GLU A 256 32.69 -11.05 7.75
CA GLU A 256 33.22 -12.28 8.35
C GLU A 256 32.31 -13.50 8.11
N GLY A 257 31.16 -13.31 7.44
CA GLY A 257 30.22 -14.37 7.10
C GLY A 257 29.15 -14.63 8.18
N THR A 258 29.16 -13.89 9.28
CA THR A 258 28.10 -13.98 10.31
C THR A 258 26.78 -13.47 9.75
N VAL A 259 25.68 -14.17 10.06
CA VAL A 259 24.34 -13.79 9.64
C VAL A 259 23.55 -13.29 10.86
N LEU A 260 23.15 -12.03 10.82
CA LEU A 260 22.41 -11.34 11.88
C LEU A 260 20.99 -11.02 11.41
N PRO A 261 19.96 -11.68 11.94
CA PRO A 261 18.57 -11.32 11.65
C PRO A 261 18.28 -9.84 11.95
N PHE A 262 17.55 -9.15 11.07
CA PHE A 262 17.17 -7.74 11.28
C PHE A 262 16.48 -7.50 12.63
N GLN A 263 15.80 -8.51 13.14
CA GLN A 263 15.12 -8.45 14.44
C GLN A 263 16.10 -8.38 15.64
N MET A 264 17.36 -8.76 15.42
CA MET A 264 18.42 -8.69 16.44
C MET A 264 19.27 -7.42 16.32
N LEU A 265 19.11 -6.67 15.25
CA LEU A 265 19.73 -5.36 15.11
C LEU A 265 18.96 -4.39 16.00
N SER A 266 19.66 -3.69 16.87
CA SER A 266 19.05 -2.67 17.74
C SER A 266 18.40 -1.59 16.87
N ASP A 267 17.28 -1.04 17.35
CA ASP A 267 16.62 0.12 16.75
C ASP A 267 17.59 1.31 16.74
N GLY A 268 18.43 1.34 15.73
CA GLY A 268 19.38 2.41 15.48
C GLY A 268 18.92 3.27 14.34
#